data_618c05eaad1fe29622ad6d93c19e70a3
#
_entry.id   618c05eaad1fe29622ad6d93c19e70a3
#
_cell.length_a   1.000
_cell.length_b   1.000
_cell.length_c   1.000
_cell.angle_alpha   90.00
_cell.angle_beta   90.00
_cell.angle_gamma   90.00
#
_symmetry.space_group_name_H-M   'P 1'
#
loop_
_entity.id
_entity.type
_entity.pdbx_description
1 polymer ?
#
loop_
_entity_poly.entity_id
_entity_poly.type
_entity_poly.pdbx_seq_one_letter_code
_entity_poly.pdbx_strand_id
1 'polypeptide(L)'
;MRLILLFSVTLIFSCTTKNKESKKSPNFVLFLVDDQGWSGTSVQMSNEIDSSKSLYFQTPNLEKLASNGMRFSRGYSSSPVCSPSRYSIQFAQSAARLKMIRVGMDTKHINHDKQITIPKKLKEINPNYATAHFGKWGIDAEPSLLGYDYHDGQIGNKEGEFVNNKTQWETTYSDDPKKIFSLSEKATNFLNEQKKLDKPFFLQISHYAVHTNTASILRRSSAI
;
A
#
# COMPACT_ATOMS: atom_id res chain seq x y z
N MET A 1 -58.28 -51.22 -39.96
CA MET A 1 -58.23 -49.92 -39.30
C MET A 1 -57.21 -50.03 -38.19
N ARG A 2 -55.94 -49.58 -38.46
CA ARG A 2 -54.84 -49.66 -37.46
C ARG A 2 -54.64 -48.29 -36.87
N LEU A 3 -54.87 -48.17 -35.58
CA LEU A 3 -54.66 -46.95 -34.78
C LEU A 3 -53.18 -46.85 -34.43
N ILE A 4 -52.48 -45.81 -34.96
CA ILE A 4 -51.09 -45.51 -34.61
C ILE A 4 -51.13 -44.51 -33.47
N LEU A 5 -50.71 -44.97 -32.25
CA LEU A 5 -50.52 -44.12 -31.10
C LEU A 5 -49.14 -43.42 -31.23
N LEU A 6 -49.14 -42.13 -31.47
CA LEU A 6 -47.96 -41.27 -31.42
C LEU A 6 -47.66 -40.94 -29.95
N PHE A 7 -46.55 -41.48 -29.43
CA PHE A 7 -46.02 -41.19 -28.10
C PHE A 7 -45.08 -39.95 -28.24
N SER A 8 -45.57 -38.79 -27.85
CA SER A 8 -44.77 -37.56 -27.83
C SER A 8 -43.91 -37.51 -26.57
N VAL A 9 -42.61 -37.76 -26.71
CA VAL A 9 -41.62 -37.61 -25.63
C VAL A 9 -41.17 -36.17 -25.52
N THR A 10 -41.73 -35.45 -24.57
CA THR A 10 -41.27 -34.09 -24.20
C THR A 10 -40.00 -34.21 -23.36
N LEU A 11 -38.84 -33.92 -23.97
CA LEU A 11 -37.56 -33.75 -23.29
C LEU A 11 -37.57 -32.42 -22.52
N ILE A 12 -37.78 -32.51 -21.20
CA ILE A 12 -37.60 -31.37 -20.28
C ILE A 12 -36.09 -31.16 -20.10
N PHE A 13 -35.49 -30.20 -20.82
CA PHE A 13 -34.17 -29.67 -20.55
C PHE A 13 -34.24 -28.89 -19.25
N SER A 14 -33.95 -29.51 -18.12
CA SER A 14 -33.69 -28.84 -16.85
C SER A 14 -32.33 -28.16 -16.93
N CYS A 15 -32.31 -26.88 -17.26
CA CYS A 15 -31.15 -26.04 -17.11
C CYS A 15 -30.89 -25.86 -15.61
N THR A 16 -30.06 -26.70 -15.02
CA THR A 16 -29.49 -26.45 -13.70
C THR A 16 -28.57 -25.23 -13.80
N THR A 17 -29.09 -24.07 -13.45
CA THR A 17 -28.24 -22.91 -13.15
C THR A 17 -27.33 -23.29 -11.99
N LYS A 18 -26.08 -23.66 -12.31
CA LYS A 18 -25.01 -23.70 -11.30
C LYS A 18 -25.03 -22.33 -10.63
N ASN A 19 -25.46 -22.26 -9.38
CA ASN A 19 -25.23 -21.12 -8.53
C ASN A 19 -23.71 -20.87 -8.55
N LYS A 20 -23.29 -19.83 -9.28
CA LYS A 20 -21.91 -19.36 -9.28
C LYS A 20 -21.70 -18.81 -7.87
N GLU A 21 -21.06 -19.61 -6.99
CA GLU A 21 -20.64 -19.10 -5.69
C GLU A 21 -19.99 -17.75 -5.93
N SER A 22 -20.57 -16.70 -5.36
CA SER A 22 -20.02 -15.36 -5.43
C SER A 22 -18.65 -15.41 -4.77
N LYS A 23 -17.58 -15.44 -5.58
CA LYS A 23 -16.22 -15.37 -5.06
C LYS A 23 -16.11 -14.13 -4.20
N LYS A 24 -15.78 -14.31 -2.91
CA LYS A 24 -15.51 -13.18 -2.01
C LYS A 24 -14.47 -12.28 -2.66
N SER A 25 -14.71 -10.97 -2.63
CA SER A 25 -13.74 -9.99 -3.12
C SER A 25 -12.45 -10.08 -2.29
N PRO A 26 -11.26 -10.04 -2.92
CA PRO A 26 -10.00 -10.13 -2.19
C PRO A 26 -9.73 -8.88 -1.35
N ASN A 27 -9.02 -9.06 -0.26
CA ASN A 27 -8.48 -7.97 0.53
C ASN A 27 -7.09 -7.59 0.02
N PHE A 28 -6.75 -6.28 0.09
CA PHE A 28 -5.45 -5.78 -0.32
C PHE A 28 -4.80 -4.97 0.81
N VAL A 29 -3.53 -5.23 1.06
CA VAL A 29 -2.68 -4.41 1.91
C VAL A 29 -1.47 -3.96 1.10
N LEU A 30 -1.32 -2.66 0.93
CA LEU A 30 -0.13 -2.04 0.36
C LEU A 30 0.70 -1.45 1.51
N PHE A 31 1.85 -2.06 1.77
CA PHE A 31 2.77 -1.62 2.81
C PHE A 31 3.94 -0.88 2.15
N LEU A 32 4.02 0.43 2.35
CA LEU A 32 5.03 1.29 1.75
C LEU A 32 6.02 1.76 2.82
N VAL A 33 7.29 1.45 2.63
CA VAL A 33 8.39 1.93 3.48
C VAL A 33 9.11 3.07 2.77
N ASP A 34 9.36 4.17 3.49
CA ASP A 34 9.96 5.37 2.92
C ASP A 34 11.49 5.27 2.91
N ASP A 35 12.10 5.49 1.74
CA ASP A 35 13.56 5.47 1.51
C ASP A 35 14.26 4.13 1.84
N GLN A 36 13.55 3.02 1.87
CA GLN A 36 14.18 1.72 2.07
C GLN A 36 14.88 1.26 0.78
N GLY A 37 16.19 1.12 0.87
CA GLY A 37 17.00 0.65 -0.25
C GLY A 37 16.75 -0.83 -0.59
N TRP A 38 17.04 -1.19 -1.83
CA TRP A 38 16.92 -2.56 -2.36
C TRP A 38 17.65 -3.61 -1.53
N SER A 39 18.84 -3.28 -1.02
CA SER A 39 19.64 -4.12 -0.10
C SER A 39 19.41 -3.80 1.38
N GLY A 40 18.37 -3.03 1.73
CA GLY A 40 18.11 -2.55 3.08
C GLY A 40 17.38 -3.54 3.99
N THR A 41 17.24 -4.81 3.58
CA THR A 41 16.61 -5.89 4.36
C THR A 41 17.49 -7.13 4.38
N SER A 42 17.23 -8.07 5.29
CA SER A 42 17.90 -9.38 5.28
C SER A 42 17.37 -10.35 4.21
N VAL A 43 16.34 -9.95 3.45
CA VAL A 43 15.83 -10.72 2.31
C VAL A 43 16.81 -10.64 1.14
N GLN A 44 17.27 -11.78 0.63
CA GLN A 44 18.11 -11.86 -0.57
C GLN A 44 17.27 -11.45 -1.80
N MET A 45 17.50 -10.26 -2.36
CA MET A 45 16.68 -9.71 -3.46
C MET A 45 17.04 -10.29 -4.83
N SER A 46 18.30 -10.70 -5.04
CA SER A 46 18.76 -11.39 -6.24
C SER A 46 19.60 -12.61 -5.87
N ASN A 47 19.39 -13.71 -6.55
CA ASN A 47 20.21 -14.92 -6.37
C ASN A 47 21.62 -14.79 -7.00
N GLU A 48 21.79 -13.82 -7.88
CA GLU A 48 23.04 -13.56 -8.62
C GLU A 48 23.94 -12.52 -7.93
N ILE A 49 23.41 -11.80 -6.94
CA ILE A 49 24.08 -10.66 -6.30
C ILE A 49 24.05 -10.84 -4.78
N ASP A 50 25.16 -11.26 -4.20
CA ASP A 50 25.26 -11.52 -2.75
C ASP A 50 24.98 -10.27 -1.91
N SER A 51 25.43 -9.10 -2.38
CA SER A 51 25.17 -7.81 -1.71
C SER A 51 23.73 -7.29 -1.84
N SER A 52 22.84 -8.09 -2.41
CA SER A 52 21.40 -7.74 -2.53
C SER A 52 20.59 -7.95 -1.25
N LYS A 53 21.25 -8.28 -0.16
CA LYS A 53 20.69 -8.28 1.21
C LYS A 53 21.61 -7.55 2.18
N SER A 54 21.04 -7.06 3.25
CA SER A 54 21.80 -6.54 4.38
C SER A 54 22.30 -7.68 5.26
N LEU A 55 23.55 -7.60 5.66
CA LEU A 55 24.10 -8.44 6.75
C LEU A 55 23.89 -7.79 8.13
N TYR A 56 23.54 -6.52 8.15
CA TYR A 56 23.35 -5.71 9.36
C TYR A 56 21.89 -5.65 9.79
N PHE A 57 20.98 -5.30 8.87
CA PHE A 57 19.56 -5.21 9.17
C PHE A 57 18.92 -6.60 9.23
N GLN A 58 18.26 -6.90 10.35
CA GLN A 58 17.54 -8.14 10.55
C GLN A 58 16.04 -7.90 10.36
N THR A 59 15.45 -8.53 9.33
CA THR A 59 14.05 -8.35 8.98
C THR A 59 13.31 -9.70 8.86
N PRO A 60 13.20 -10.47 9.96
CA PRO A 60 12.69 -11.85 9.92
C PRO A 60 11.23 -11.95 9.41
N ASN A 61 10.41 -10.95 9.69
CA ASN A 61 9.04 -10.93 9.20
C ASN A 61 8.97 -10.72 7.67
N LEU A 62 9.89 -9.93 7.09
CA LEU A 62 9.99 -9.79 5.64
C LEU A 62 10.54 -11.07 4.99
N GLU A 63 11.47 -11.77 5.63
CA GLU A 63 11.94 -13.07 5.17
C GLU A 63 10.79 -14.09 5.13
N LYS A 64 9.97 -14.13 6.19
CA LYS A 64 8.77 -14.98 6.23
C LYS A 64 7.77 -14.60 5.15
N LEU A 65 7.53 -13.31 4.91
CA LEU A 65 6.66 -12.85 3.84
C LEU A 65 7.20 -13.26 2.47
N ALA A 66 8.49 -13.06 2.23
CA ALA A 66 9.17 -13.42 0.97
C ALA A 66 9.15 -14.93 0.70
N SER A 67 9.26 -15.77 1.74
CA SER A 67 9.21 -17.23 1.62
C SER A 67 7.81 -17.77 1.28
N ASN A 68 6.76 -17.02 1.63
CA ASN A 68 5.36 -17.40 1.38
C ASN A 68 4.73 -16.66 0.19
N GLY A 69 5.50 -15.81 -0.50
CA GLY A 69 5.01 -14.97 -1.57
C GLY A 69 5.94 -14.89 -2.75
N MET A 70 5.84 -13.79 -3.48
CA MET A 70 6.68 -13.51 -4.65
C MET A 70 7.61 -12.34 -4.34
N ARG A 71 8.88 -12.46 -4.71
CA ARG A 71 9.91 -11.43 -4.62
C ARG A 71 10.27 -10.93 -6.02
N PHE A 72 10.23 -9.62 -6.22
CA PHE A 72 10.59 -8.99 -7.48
C PHE A 72 12.03 -8.46 -7.38
N SER A 73 12.99 -9.16 -8.01
CA SER A 73 14.41 -8.76 -8.00
C SER A 73 14.69 -7.48 -8.79
N ARG A 74 13.81 -7.10 -9.70
CA ARG A 74 13.92 -5.92 -10.56
C ARG A 74 12.68 -5.01 -10.47
N GLY A 75 12.17 -4.83 -9.26
CA GLY A 75 11.12 -3.84 -8.97
C GLY A 75 11.72 -2.44 -8.83
N TYR A 76 11.26 -1.49 -9.64
CA TYR A 76 11.78 -0.12 -9.62
C TYR A 76 10.70 0.87 -9.18
N SER A 77 11.09 1.80 -8.30
CA SER A 77 10.29 2.98 -8.03
C SER A 77 10.23 3.87 -9.28
N SER A 78 9.10 4.55 -9.49
CA SER A 78 8.93 5.46 -10.63
C SER A 78 9.75 6.75 -10.51
N SER A 79 10.27 7.04 -9.33
CA SER A 79 11.10 8.21 -9.03
C SER A 79 12.04 7.92 -7.84
N PRO A 80 13.22 8.56 -7.76
CA PRO A 80 14.13 8.43 -6.62
C PRO A 80 13.71 9.27 -5.41
N VAL A 81 12.58 9.98 -5.45
CA VAL A 81 12.11 10.86 -4.37
C VAL A 81 10.64 10.62 -4.04
N CYS A 82 10.25 10.98 -2.80
CA CYS A 82 8.98 10.58 -2.18
C CYS A 82 7.72 11.06 -2.91
N SER A 83 7.51 12.38 -3.08
CA SER A 83 6.26 12.90 -3.66
C SER A 83 5.98 12.41 -5.08
N PRO A 84 6.92 12.48 -6.04
CA PRO A 84 6.70 11.92 -7.38
C PRO A 84 6.38 10.43 -7.38
N SER A 85 7.05 9.64 -6.52
CA SER A 85 6.75 8.20 -6.38
C SER A 85 5.33 7.97 -5.82
N ARG A 86 4.91 8.77 -4.84
CA ARG A 86 3.58 8.68 -4.23
C ARG A 86 2.48 9.06 -5.21
N TYR A 87 2.68 10.13 -5.99
CA TYR A 87 1.80 10.47 -7.11
C TYR A 87 1.67 9.34 -8.11
N SER A 88 2.79 8.69 -8.47
CA SER A 88 2.79 7.57 -9.41
C SER A 88 2.04 6.35 -8.87
N ILE A 89 2.20 6.03 -7.59
CA ILE A 89 1.47 4.94 -6.92
C ILE A 89 -0.05 5.23 -6.94
N GLN A 90 -0.44 6.45 -6.56
CA GLN A 90 -1.87 6.78 -6.46
C GLN A 90 -2.57 6.83 -7.83
N PHE A 91 -1.89 7.35 -8.85
CA PHE A 91 -2.51 7.59 -10.16
C PHE A 91 -2.16 6.57 -11.23
N ALA A 92 -1.36 5.55 -10.89
CA ALA A 92 -0.88 4.53 -11.83
C ALA A 92 -0.21 5.13 -13.09
N GLN A 93 0.51 6.24 -12.92
CA GLN A 93 1.19 6.95 -13.99
C GLN A 93 2.65 7.21 -13.61
N SER A 94 3.54 7.21 -14.62
CA SER A 94 4.95 7.55 -14.36
C SER A 94 5.10 8.99 -13.90
N ALA A 95 6.12 9.27 -13.08
CA ALA A 95 6.47 10.61 -12.63
C ALA A 95 6.69 11.57 -13.80
N ALA A 96 7.29 11.10 -14.89
CA ALA A 96 7.49 11.88 -16.11
C ALA A 96 6.16 12.28 -16.78
N ARG A 97 5.20 11.35 -16.86
CA ARG A 97 3.86 11.65 -17.42
C ARG A 97 3.10 12.66 -16.57
N LEU A 98 3.25 12.57 -15.27
CA LEU A 98 2.66 13.52 -14.31
C LEU A 98 3.46 14.84 -14.24
N LYS A 99 4.59 14.96 -14.94
CA LYS A 99 5.50 16.11 -14.87
C LYS A 99 5.94 16.41 -13.43
N MET A 100 6.04 15.39 -12.61
CA MET A 100 6.43 15.42 -11.20
C MET A 100 7.78 14.74 -11.05
N ILE A 101 8.88 15.52 -10.99
CA ILE A 101 10.26 15.00 -10.94
C ILE A 101 10.99 15.31 -9.64
N ARG A 102 10.44 16.16 -8.79
CA ARG A 102 11.03 16.54 -7.48
C ARG A 102 9.94 16.93 -6.47
N VAL A 103 10.32 16.96 -5.22
CA VAL A 103 9.48 17.46 -4.11
C VAL A 103 9.26 18.97 -4.23
N GLY A 104 8.09 19.46 -3.83
CA GLY A 104 7.76 20.90 -3.80
C GLY A 104 7.48 21.51 -5.18
N MET A 105 7.20 20.70 -6.18
CA MET A 105 6.72 21.21 -7.48
C MET A 105 5.27 21.65 -7.38
N ASP A 106 4.90 22.65 -8.19
CA ASP A 106 3.52 23.05 -8.41
C ASP A 106 2.74 21.90 -9.07
N THR A 107 1.62 21.53 -8.48
CA THR A 107 0.75 20.41 -8.92
C THR A 107 -0.55 20.88 -9.57
N LYS A 108 -0.75 22.19 -9.77
CA LYS A 108 -1.98 22.79 -10.37
C LYS A 108 -2.31 22.25 -11.74
N HIS A 109 -1.31 21.73 -12.47
CA HIS A 109 -1.49 21.10 -13.77
C HIS A 109 -2.11 19.69 -13.67
N ILE A 110 -2.16 19.10 -12.47
CA ILE A 110 -2.73 17.77 -12.22
C ILE A 110 -4.18 17.93 -11.78
N ASN A 111 -5.11 17.46 -12.59
CA ASN A 111 -6.51 17.38 -12.17
C ASN A 111 -6.69 16.14 -11.28
N HIS A 112 -6.63 16.32 -9.96
CA HIS A 112 -6.69 15.24 -8.98
C HIS A 112 -8.04 14.51 -9.00
N ASP A 113 -9.15 15.21 -9.23
CA ASP A 113 -10.51 14.63 -9.22
C ASP A 113 -10.73 13.63 -10.35
N LYS A 114 -10.09 13.89 -11.51
CA LYS A 114 -10.19 13.04 -12.70
C LYS A 114 -9.23 11.87 -12.72
N GLN A 115 -8.35 11.75 -11.70
CA GLN A 115 -7.41 10.64 -11.65
C GLN A 115 -8.12 9.34 -11.29
N ILE A 116 -7.72 8.28 -11.98
CA ILE A 116 -8.09 6.92 -11.63
C ILE A 116 -7.14 6.47 -10.50
N THR A 117 -7.73 6.01 -9.40
CA THR A 117 -6.96 5.50 -8.25
C THR A 117 -7.39 4.08 -7.91
N ILE A 118 -6.55 3.36 -7.17
CA ILE A 118 -6.89 2.00 -6.71
C ILE A 118 -8.20 2.00 -5.90
N PRO A 119 -8.39 2.88 -4.89
CA PRO A 119 -9.64 2.94 -4.14
C PRO A 119 -10.86 3.19 -5.00
N LYS A 120 -10.83 4.20 -5.90
CA LYS A 120 -11.95 4.50 -6.81
C LYS A 120 -12.27 3.27 -7.67
N LYS A 121 -11.24 2.62 -8.24
CA LYS A 121 -11.45 1.47 -9.12
C LYS A 121 -12.01 0.24 -8.39
N LEU A 122 -11.56 0.00 -7.17
CA LEU A 122 -12.11 -1.09 -6.36
C LEU A 122 -13.59 -0.86 -6.02
N LYS A 123 -13.96 0.38 -5.69
CA LYS A 123 -15.37 0.74 -5.41
C LYS A 123 -16.27 0.69 -6.65
N GLU A 124 -15.75 0.95 -7.84
CA GLU A 124 -16.48 0.71 -9.08
C GLU A 124 -16.82 -0.79 -9.29
N ILE A 125 -15.87 -1.68 -8.93
CA ILE A 125 -16.04 -3.13 -9.05
C ILE A 125 -16.98 -3.68 -7.97
N ASN A 126 -16.78 -3.23 -6.74
CA ASN A 126 -17.59 -3.60 -5.58
C ASN A 126 -17.70 -2.40 -4.62
N PRO A 127 -18.87 -1.74 -4.55
CA PRO A 127 -19.08 -0.57 -3.68
C PRO A 127 -18.88 -0.84 -2.17
N ASN A 128 -18.84 -2.11 -1.75
CA ASN A 128 -18.65 -2.50 -0.36
C ASN A 128 -17.18 -2.43 0.10
N TYR A 129 -16.22 -2.15 -0.80
CA TYR A 129 -14.83 -1.97 -0.38
C TYR A 129 -14.69 -0.83 0.62
N ALA A 130 -14.14 -1.14 1.81
CA ALA A 130 -13.62 -0.16 2.74
C ALA A 130 -12.18 0.18 2.35
N THR A 131 -11.85 1.47 2.24
CA THR A 131 -10.56 1.92 1.74
C THR A 131 -9.88 2.82 2.76
N ALA A 132 -8.63 2.50 3.13
CA ALA A 132 -7.89 3.23 4.14
C ALA A 132 -6.47 3.58 3.68
N HIS A 133 -6.01 4.79 4.09
CA HIS A 133 -4.62 5.22 3.99
C HIS A 133 -4.15 5.78 5.34
N PHE A 134 -3.11 5.20 5.91
CA PHE A 134 -2.50 5.68 7.14
C PHE A 134 -1.02 5.99 6.95
N GLY A 135 -0.57 7.07 7.60
CA GLY A 135 0.80 7.53 7.57
C GLY A 135 1.11 8.54 6.47
N LYS A 136 2.37 8.63 6.05
CA LYS A 136 2.88 9.66 5.15
C LYS A 136 2.15 9.70 3.82
N TRP A 137 1.44 10.80 3.55
CA TRP A 137 0.70 11.02 2.32
C TRP A 137 1.57 11.61 1.20
N GLY A 138 2.02 12.87 1.37
CA GLY A 138 2.97 13.54 0.50
C GLY A 138 2.43 13.91 -0.89
N ILE A 139 1.12 14.13 -1.01
CA ILE A 139 0.40 14.54 -2.22
C ILE A 139 -0.47 15.74 -1.89
N ASP A 140 -0.59 16.70 -2.83
CA ASP A 140 -1.40 17.91 -2.70
C ASP A 140 -2.87 17.66 -3.09
N ALA A 141 -3.48 16.64 -2.53
CA ALA A 141 -4.89 16.34 -2.68
C ALA A 141 -5.40 15.65 -1.43
N GLU A 142 -6.64 15.93 -1.03
CA GLU A 142 -7.26 15.19 0.07
C GLU A 142 -7.40 13.71 -0.27
N PRO A 143 -7.04 12.79 0.63
CA PRO A 143 -7.18 11.36 0.37
C PRO A 143 -8.61 10.94 0.04
N SER A 144 -9.61 11.61 0.61
CA SER A 144 -11.03 11.38 0.32
C SER A 144 -11.38 11.64 -1.15
N LEU A 145 -10.80 12.66 -1.80
CA LEU A 145 -10.96 12.90 -3.24
C LEU A 145 -10.39 11.76 -4.09
N LEU A 146 -9.43 11.03 -3.56
CA LEU A 146 -8.82 9.87 -4.21
C LEU A 146 -9.53 8.55 -3.86
N GLY A 147 -10.62 8.62 -3.10
CA GLY A 147 -11.50 7.49 -2.83
C GLY A 147 -11.23 6.75 -1.52
N TYR A 148 -10.40 7.29 -0.62
CA TYR A 148 -10.18 6.72 0.72
C TYR A 148 -11.29 7.14 1.70
N ASP A 149 -11.86 6.15 2.42
CA ASP A 149 -12.88 6.37 3.45
C ASP A 149 -12.26 6.74 4.80
N TYR A 150 -11.11 6.14 5.11
CA TYR A 150 -10.36 6.33 6.35
C TYR A 150 -8.97 6.85 6.01
N HIS A 151 -8.56 7.95 6.63
CA HIS A 151 -7.25 8.53 6.34
C HIS A 151 -6.75 9.50 7.41
N ASP A 152 -5.45 9.75 7.39
CA ASP A 152 -4.80 10.70 8.30
C ASP A 152 -4.75 12.14 7.74
N GLY A 153 -5.28 12.37 6.54
CA GLY A 153 -5.25 13.67 5.87
C GLY A 153 -3.99 13.91 5.05
N GLN A 154 -3.77 15.18 4.66
CA GLN A 154 -2.61 15.62 3.89
C GLN A 154 -1.38 15.80 4.77
N ILE A 155 -0.88 14.71 5.33
CA ILE A 155 0.30 14.71 6.20
C ILE A 155 1.59 14.39 5.44
N GLY A 156 2.71 14.85 5.94
CA GLY A 156 4.03 14.73 5.30
C GLY A 156 5.11 14.28 6.27
N ASN A 157 6.35 14.72 6.01
CA ASN A 157 7.52 14.30 6.79
C ASN A 157 7.51 14.80 8.24
N LYS A 158 6.89 15.94 8.52
CA LYS A 158 6.87 16.54 9.87
C LYS A 158 6.21 15.63 10.89
N GLU A 159 5.11 14.99 10.52
CA GLU A 159 4.35 14.09 11.37
C GLU A 159 5.13 12.82 11.71
N GLY A 160 6.13 12.47 10.89
CA GLY A 160 7.10 11.40 11.12
C GLY A 160 8.41 11.87 11.76
N GLU A 161 8.39 12.96 12.50
CA GLU A 161 9.55 13.51 13.25
C GLU A 161 10.71 14.01 12.35
N PHE A 162 10.41 14.34 11.10
CA PHE A 162 11.40 14.96 10.23
C PHE A 162 11.42 16.47 10.45
N VAL A 163 12.51 16.96 11.02
CA VAL A 163 12.76 18.39 11.22
C VAL A 163 13.91 18.81 10.31
N ASN A 164 13.61 19.50 9.22
CA ASN A 164 14.61 20.00 8.27
C ASN A 164 15.18 21.35 8.73
N ASN A 165 15.88 21.36 9.87
CA ASN A 165 16.54 22.53 10.41
C ASN A 165 17.88 22.16 11.05
N LYS A 166 18.60 23.15 11.59
CA LYS A 166 19.90 22.95 12.27
C LYS A 166 19.80 22.07 13.53
N THR A 167 18.60 21.93 14.12
CA THR A 167 18.35 21.17 15.34
C THR A 167 17.89 19.74 15.09
N GLN A 168 17.80 19.32 13.83
CA GLN A 168 17.38 17.92 13.49
C GLN A 168 18.24 16.84 14.18
N TRP A 169 19.48 17.19 14.57
CA TRP A 169 20.42 16.33 15.28
C TRP A 169 20.25 16.36 16.81
N GLU A 170 19.47 17.31 17.33
CA GLU A 170 19.22 17.54 18.76
C GLU A 170 17.86 16.99 19.21
N THR A 171 17.12 16.34 18.33
CA THR A 171 15.78 15.83 18.62
C THR A 171 15.82 14.83 19.77
N THR A 172 14.95 15.06 20.76
CA THR A 172 14.71 14.17 21.88
C THR A 172 14.18 12.81 21.40
N TYR A 173 14.52 11.80 22.16
CA TYR A 173 14.05 10.44 21.92
C TYR A 173 12.52 10.40 21.98
N SER A 174 11.86 9.85 20.93
CA SER A 174 10.42 9.59 20.93
C SER A 174 10.16 8.16 21.36
N ASP A 175 9.12 7.95 22.17
CA ASP A 175 8.63 6.62 22.53
C ASP A 175 7.99 5.89 21.34
N ASP A 176 7.55 6.66 20.33
CA ASP A 176 7.01 6.15 19.08
C ASP A 176 7.80 6.71 17.87
N PRO A 177 9.06 6.29 17.68
CA PRO A 177 9.94 6.83 16.66
C PRO A 177 9.34 6.58 15.26
N LYS A 178 9.26 7.65 14.46
CA LYS A 178 8.66 7.57 13.12
C LYS A 178 7.22 7.04 13.11
N LYS A 179 6.50 7.18 14.22
CA LYS A 179 5.11 6.71 14.35
C LYS A 179 4.94 5.21 14.05
N ILE A 180 5.98 4.39 14.28
CA ILE A 180 5.97 2.97 13.91
C ILE A 180 4.88 2.23 14.70
N PHE A 181 4.78 2.47 16.01
CA PHE A 181 3.82 1.77 16.86
C PHE A 181 2.40 2.25 16.65
N SER A 182 2.18 3.56 16.65
CA SER A 182 0.83 4.14 16.46
C SER A 182 0.26 3.84 15.07
N LEU A 183 1.07 3.83 14.00
CA LEU A 183 0.62 3.42 12.67
C LEU A 183 0.27 1.94 12.61
N SER A 184 1.06 1.09 13.25
CA SER A 184 0.79 -0.36 13.32
C SER A 184 -0.49 -0.65 14.10
N GLU A 185 -0.71 0.04 15.22
CA GLU A 185 -1.95 -0.07 16.00
C GLU A 185 -3.17 0.38 15.18
N LYS A 186 -3.09 1.54 14.54
CA LYS A 186 -4.17 2.08 13.69
C LYS A 186 -4.52 1.11 12.56
N ALA A 187 -3.51 0.57 11.87
CA ALA A 187 -3.71 -0.41 10.82
C ALA A 187 -4.37 -1.70 11.36
N THR A 188 -3.92 -2.20 12.50
CA THR A 188 -4.47 -3.40 13.14
C THR A 188 -5.92 -3.19 13.56
N ASN A 189 -6.26 -2.03 14.10
CA ASN A 189 -7.62 -1.69 14.50
C ASN A 189 -8.55 -1.66 13.28
N PHE A 190 -8.13 -1.03 12.18
CA PHE A 190 -8.88 -1.06 10.91
C PHE A 190 -9.11 -2.50 10.41
N LEU A 191 -8.05 -3.33 10.37
CA LEU A 191 -8.16 -4.72 9.91
C LEU A 191 -9.15 -5.53 10.77
N ASN A 192 -9.10 -5.36 12.10
CA ASN A 192 -10.01 -6.03 13.03
C ASN A 192 -11.46 -5.57 12.84
N GLU A 193 -11.68 -4.30 12.56
CA GLU A 193 -13.00 -3.76 12.26
C GLU A 193 -13.56 -4.35 10.96
N GLN A 194 -12.79 -4.33 9.86
CA GLN A 194 -13.26 -4.88 8.60
C GLN A 194 -13.51 -6.39 8.67
N LYS A 195 -12.71 -7.12 9.45
CA LYS A 195 -12.95 -8.55 9.72
C LYS A 195 -14.28 -8.79 10.42
N LYS A 196 -14.65 -7.97 11.41
CA LYS A 196 -15.94 -8.07 12.10
C LYS A 196 -17.13 -7.77 11.18
N LEU A 197 -16.94 -6.82 10.26
CA LEU A 197 -17.97 -6.41 9.30
C LEU A 197 -18.08 -7.33 8.08
N ASP A 198 -17.18 -8.30 7.92
CA ASP A 198 -17.03 -9.17 6.73
C ASP A 198 -16.99 -8.37 5.41
N LYS A 199 -16.35 -7.19 5.43
CA LYS A 199 -16.22 -6.32 4.27
C LYS A 199 -14.86 -6.50 3.60
N PRO A 200 -14.81 -6.50 2.24
CA PRO A 200 -13.55 -6.42 1.54
C PRO A 200 -12.90 -5.05 1.79
N PHE A 201 -11.57 -5.04 1.82
CA PHE A 201 -10.86 -3.79 2.08
C PHE A 201 -9.60 -3.62 1.21
N PHE A 202 -9.23 -2.35 1.03
CA PHE A 202 -7.91 -1.92 0.59
C PHE A 202 -7.30 -1.03 1.67
N LEU A 203 -6.18 -1.46 2.21
CA LEU A 203 -5.42 -0.71 3.21
C LEU A 203 -4.05 -0.35 2.64
N GLN A 204 -3.73 0.93 2.58
CA GLN A 204 -2.38 1.43 2.34
C GLN A 204 -1.79 1.95 3.64
N ILE A 205 -0.66 1.38 4.05
CA ILE A 205 0.14 1.85 5.18
C ILE A 205 1.42 2.46 4.61
N SER A 206 1.61 3.75 4.81
CA SER A 206 2.76 4.49 4.32
C SER A 206 3.64 4.92 5.49
N HIS A 207 4.61 4.09 5.85
CA HIS A 207 5.52 4.38 6.96
C HIS A 207 6.40 5.59 6.68
N TYR A 208 6.77 6.31 7.73
CA TYR A 208 7.81 7.34 7.69
C TYR A 208 9.22 6.74 7.79
N ALA A 209 9.34 5.57 8.41
CA ALA A 209 10.58 4.79 8.42
C ALA A 209 10.83 4.21 7.01
N VAL A 210 12.06 4.14 6.53
CA VAL A 210 13.31 4.47 7.22
C VAL A 210 13.88 5.82 6.75
N HIS A 211 13.04 6.75 6.32
CA HIS A 211 13.45 8.10 5.91
C HIS A 211 14.30 8.75 7.01
N THR A 212 15.41 9.36 6.63
CA THR A 212 16.41 9.81 7.56
C THR A 212 15.87 10.72 8.66
N ASN A 213 16.14 10.31 9.89
CA ASN A 213 16.49 11.14 11.01
C ASN A 213 17.61 10.40 11.73
N THR A 214 18.84 10.67 11.36
CA THR A 214 20.02 9.91 11.79
C THR A 214 20.35 10.04 13.27
N ALA A 215 19.84 11.07 13.94
CA ALA A 215 20.15 11.31 15.35
C ALA A 215 19.63 10.22 16.31
N SER A 216 18.49 9.62 16.02
CA SER A 216 17.90 8.58 16.88
C SER A 216 18.55 7.20 16.75
N ILE A 217 19.18 6.92 15.60
CA ILE A 217 19.78 5.62 15.31
C ILE A 217 21.21 5.52 15.89
N LEU A 218 21.99 6.59 15.81
CA LEU A 218 23.38 6.59 16.26
C LEU A 218 23.54 6.53 17.80
N ARG A 219 22.54 6.99 18.57
CA ARG A 219 22.59 6.95 20.04
C ARG A 219 22.34 5.57 20.65
N ARG A 220 21.66 4.65 19.94
CA ARG A 220 21.48 3.26 20.43
C ARG A 220 22.74 2.41 20.34
N SER A 221 23.64 2.69 19.41
CA SER A 221 24.89 1.94 19.25
C SER A 221 25.97 2.30 20.28
N SER A 222 25.81 3.40 21.02
CA SER A 222 26.74 3.82 22.08
C SER A 222 26.27 3.43 23.50
N ALA A 223 25.13 2.73 23.62
CA ALA A 223 24.56 2.29 24.90
C ALA A 223 24.55 0.74 25.09
N ILE A 224 25.32 0.00 24.27
CA ILE A 224 25.56 -1.45 24.42
C ILE A 224 27.00 -1.69 24.80
#